data_149ee425c04d87ff9914484965a0666a
#
_entry.id   149ee425c04d87ff9914484965a0666a
#
_cell.length_a   1.000
_cell.length_b   1.000
_cell.length_c   1.000
_cell.angle_alpha   90.00
_cell.angle_beta   90.00
_cell.angle_gamma   90.00
#
_symmetry.space_group_name_H-M   'P 1'
#
loop_
_entity.id
_entity.type
_entity.pdbx_description
1 polymer ?
#
loop_
_entity_poly.entity_id
_entity_poly.type
_entity_poly.pdbx_seq_one_letter_code
_entity_poly.pdbx_strand_id
1 'polypeptide(L)'
;AADFVPGDILTEDIVPNPVGPYGESKIKAEEYILSHPAADKQVYILRPCMIHGPGNKGNLNLLYGVVKKGVPWPLGAFENHRCFTSIDNLCFVIKGLLVKEVESGIYNMCDDEALSTNGLITVICKALGKKARIWYLPKGLMNGMAKVGDGLHLPLNSERLTKLTEDYVVSNAKIKKALGIDKMPIRAEEGLTQTIKSFTNTK
;
A
#
# COMPACT_ATOMS: atom_id res chain seq x y z
N ALA A 1 7.96 -6.75 5.40
CA ALA A 1 7.58 -5.98 6.55
C ALA A 1 8.79 -5.72 7.42
N ALA A 2 8.91 -4.54 7.96
CA ALA A 2 9.90 -4.18 8.97
C ALA A 2 9.17 -4.11 10.32
N ASP A 3 9.89 -4.25 11.43
CA ASP A 3 9.39 -3.82 12.72
C ASP A 3 9.11 -2.32 12.63
N PHE A 4 7.86 -1.97 12.76
CA PHE A 4 7.35 -0.65 12.47
C PHE A 4 6.88 0.00 13.77
N VAL A 5 7.49 1.12 14.10
CA VAL A 5 7.01 1.99 15.18
C VAL A 5 5.94 2.89 14.57
N PRO A 6 4.70 2.90 15.10
CA PRO A 6 3.66 3.78 14.58
C PRO A 6 4.13 5.24 14.55
N GLY A 7 4.01 5.88 13.37
CA GLY A 7 4.45 7.26 13.16
C GLY A 7 5.82 7.40 12.48
N ASP A 8 6.61 6.34 12.36
CA ASP A 8 7.88 6.38 11.63
C ASP A 8 7.67 6.25 10.11
N ILE A 9 8.61 6.84 9.36
CA ILE A 9 8.68 6.68 7.92
C ILE A 9 9.73 5.63 7.59
N LEU A 10 9.30 4.54 6.94
CA LEU A 10 10.18 3.45 6.55
C LEU A 10 11.10 3.90 5.40
N THR A 11 12.41 3.86 5.66
CA THR A 11 13.46 4.07 4.67
C THR A 11 14.12 2.75 4.27
N GLU A 12 15.01 2.77 3.30
CA GLU A 12 15.76 1.59 2.86
C GLU A 12 16.75 1.07 3.89
N ASP A 13 17.17 1.92 4.85
CA ASP A 13 18.17 1.61 5.87
C ASP A 13 17.59 0.82 7.05
N ILE A 14 16.26 0.74 7.14
CA ILE A 14 15.60 -0.02 8.21
C ILE A 14 15.81 -1.52 7.98
N VAL A 15 16.28 -2.21 9.01
CA VAL A 15 16.46 -3.66 8.98
C VAL A 15 15.10 -4.34 8.82
N PRO A 16 14.92 -5.16 7.77
CA PRO A 16 13.65 -5.86 7.58
C PRO A 16 13.40 -6.86 8.70
N ASN A 17 12.18 -6.84 9.25
CA ASN A 17 11.68 -7.87 10.16
C ASN A 17 10.44 -8.52 9.53
N PRO A 18 10.64 -9.58 8.72
CA PRO A 18 9.55 -10.20 7.99
C PRO A 18 8.62 -10.98 8.93
N VAL A 19 7.32 -10.83 8.72
CA VAL A 19 6.30 -11.61 9.42
C VAL A 19 5.74 -12.66 8.46
N GLY A 20 6.03 -13.92 8.75
CA GLY A 20 5.52 -15.08 8.03
C GLY A 20 6.30 -15.44 6.74
N PRO A 21 6.02 -16.63 6.19
CA PRO A 21 6.83 -17.26 5.13
C PRO A 21 7.00 -16.43 3.86
N TYR A 22 5.99 -15.64 3.50
CA TYR A 22 6.06 -14.77 2.32
C TYR A 22 7.10 -13.66 2.51
N GLY A 23 7.04 -12.94 3.64
CA GLY A 23 8.02 -11.90 3.96
C GLY A 23 9.45 -12.46 4.05
N GLU A 24 9.62 -13.58 4.75
CA GLU A 24 10.90 -14.27 4.89
C GLU A 24 11.49 -14.66 3.53
N SER A 25 10.67 -15.22 2.62
CA SER A 25 11.13 -15.60 1.28
C SER A 25 11.63 -14.43 0.46
N LYS A 26 10.99 -13.24 0.61
CA LYS A 26 11.40 -12.02 -0.08
C LYS A 26 12.72 -11.48 0.45
N ILE A 27 12.90 -11.48 1.78
CA ILE A 27 14.17 -11.04 2.39
C ILE A 27 15.31 -11.97 2.00
N LYS A 28 15.11 -13.29 2.08
CA LYS A 28 16.12 -14.25 1.63
C LYS A 28 16.50 -14.07 0.14
N ALA A 29 15.54 -13.73 -0.70
CA ALA A 29 15.83 -13.43 -2.12
C ALA A 29 16.66 -12.15 -2.27
N GLU A 30 16.36 -11.10 -1.50
CA GLU A 30 17.17 -9.87 -1.48
C GLU A 30 18.61 -10.16 -1.00
N GLU A 31 18.76 -10.86 0.11
CA GLU A 31 20.06 -11.25 0.68
C GLU A 31 20.88 -12.06 -0.33
N TYR A 32 20.23 -13.02 -1.01
CA TYR A 32 20.89 -13.80 -2.05
C TYR A 32 21.40 -12.93 -3.21
N ILE A 33 20.55 -12.03 -3.72
CA ILE A 33 20.92 -11.11 -4.80
C ILE A 33 22.08 -10.20 -4.38
N LEU A 34 22.04 -9.67 -3.18
CA LEU A 34 23.07 -8.75 -2.66
C LEU A 34 24.42 -9.48 -2.41
N SER A 35 24.38 -10.75 -2.01
CA SER A 35 25.59 -11.56 -1.78
C SER A 35 26.20 -12.12 -3.06
N HIS A 36 25.49 -12.03 -4.19
CA HIS A 36 25.96 -12.51 -5.51
C HIS A 36 25.91 -11.36 -6.54
N PRO A 37 26.74 -10.32 -6.37
CA PRO A 37 26.73 -9.17 -7.28
C PRO A 37 27.13 -9.61 -8.70
N ALA A 38 26.39 -9.17 -9.69
CA ALA A 38 26.72 -9.39 -11.10
C ALA A 38 27.69 -8.28 -11.55
N ALA A 39 28.91 -8.65 -11.96
CA ALA A 39 29.98 -7.70 -12.27
C ALA A 39 29.62 -6.71 -13.41
N ASP A 40 28.83 -7.15 -14.38
CA ASP A 40 28.54 -6.40 -15.61
C ASP A 40 27.08 -5.92 -15.72
N LYS A 41 26.33 -5.92 -14.60
CA LYS A 41 24.90 -5.59 -14.62
C LYS A 41 24.52 -4.66 -13.49
N GLN A 42 23.62 -3.74 -13.78
CA GLN A 42 22.92 -2.98 -12.75
C GLN A 42 21.77 -3.82 -12.17
N VAL A 43 21.71 -3.89 -10.85
CA VAL A 43 20.70 -4.66 -10.13
C VAL A 43 19.87 -3.71 -9.26
N TYR A 44 18.58 -3.67 -9.50
CA TYR A 44 17.65 -2.84 -8.75
C TYR A 44 16.65 -3.71 -8.00
N ILE A 45 16.62 -3.60 -6.68
CA ILE A 45 15.65 -4.26 -5.82
C ILE A 45 14.59 -3.24 -5.46
N LEU A 46 13.40 -3.38 -6.02
CA LEU A 46 12.28 -2.50 -5.70
C LEU A 46 11.44 -3.09 -4.57
N ARG A 47 11.15 -2.28 -3.56
CA ARG A 47 10.24 -2.60 -2.45
C ARG A 47 8.96 -1.76 -2.58
N PRO A 48 7.99 -2.17 -3.43
CA PRO A 48 6.77 -1.41 -3.60
C PRO A 48 5.83 -1.60 -2.40
N CYS A 49 5.12 -0.51 -2.05
CA CYS A 49 3.94 -0.58 -1.22
C CYS A 49 2.82 -1.36 -1.92
N MET A 50 1.60 -1.33 -1.38
CA MET A 50 0.47 -2.01 -1.99
C MET A 50 0.24 -1.50 -3.42
N ILE A 51 0.62 -2.33 -4.40
CA ILE A 51 0.45 -2.01 -5.82
C ILE A 51 -1.03 -2.06 -6.17
N HIS A 52 -1.50 -1.08 -6.94
CA HIS A 52 -2.84 -1.04 -7.48
C HIS A 52 -2.86 -0.57 -8.94
N GLY A 53 -3.88 -1.00 -9.67
CA GLY A 53 -4.06 -0.68 -11.08
C GLY A 53 -5.25 -1.43 -11.67
N PRO A 54 -5.55 -1.27 -12.96
CA PRO A 54 -6.56 -2.07 -13.65
C PRO A 54 -6.32 -3.56 -13.48
N GLY A 55 -7.38 -4.32 -13.19
CA GLY A 55 -7.28 -5.77 -12.96
C GLY A 55 -6.76 -6.16 -11.57
N ASN A 56 -6.59 -5.21 -10.64
CA ASN A 56 -6.17 -5.50 -9.26
C ASN A 56 -7.06 -6.56 -8.59
N LYS A 57 -6.42 -7.48 -7.85
CA LYS A 57 -7.10 -8.54 -7.08
C LYS A 57 -6.55 -8.51 -5.66
N GLY A 58 -7.26 -7.88 -4.73
CA GLY A 58 -6.78 -7.78 -3.35
C GLY A 58 -7.69 -6.99 -2.43
N ASN A 59 -7.12 -6.47 -1.34
CA ASN A 59 -7.85 -5.74 -0.30
C ASN A 59 -8.61 -4.52 -0.82
N LEU A 60 -8.11 -3.85 -1.86
CA LEU A 60 -8.81 -2.73 -2.49
C LEU A 60 -10.15 -3.15 -3.08
N ASN A 61 -10.22 -4.34 -3.67
CA ASN A 61 -11.47 -4.91 -4.21
C ASN A 61 -12.49 -5.22 -3.10
N LEU A 62 -12.02 -5.65 -1.93
CA LEU A 62 -12.91 -5.89 -0.77
C LEU A 62 -13.53 -4.57 -0.30
N LEU A 63 -12.73 -3.52 -0.14
CA LEU A 63 -13.22 -2.19 0.24
C LEU A 63 -14.17 -1.61 -0.82
N TYR A 64 -13.81 -1.75 -2.10
CA TYR A 64 -14.70 -1.41 -3.21
C TYR A 64 -16.06 -2.13 -3.11
N GLY A 65 -16.04 -3.44 -2.83
CA GLY A 65 -17.24 -4.25 -2.67
C GLY A 65 -18.15 -3.76 -1.53
N VAL A 66 -17.57 -3.38 -0.38
CA VAL A 66 -18.27 -2.81 0.77
C VAL A 66 -18.95 -1.49 0.38
N VAL A 67 -18.20 -0.57 -0.23
CA VAL A 67 -18.72 0.73 -0.67
C VAL A 67 -19.77 0.58 -1.77
N LYS A 68 -19.55 -0.32 -2.73
CA LYS A 68 -20.50 -0.59 -3.82
C LYS A 68 -21.86 -1.04 -3.28
N LYS A 69 -21.88 -1.87 -2.24
CA LYS A 69 -23.09 -2.32 -1.54
C LYS A 69 -23.75 -1.24 -0.69
N GLY A 70 -23.13 -0.07 -0.52
CA GLY A 70 -23.66 1.05 0.28
C GLY A 70 -23.55 0.83 1.79
N VAL A 71 -22.73 -0.13 2.24
CA VAL A 71 -22.48 -0.38 3.66
C VAL A 71 -21.68 0.79 4.24
N PRO A 72 -22.12 1.42 5.35
CA PRO A 72 -21.36 2.44 6.01
C PRO A 72 -20.02 1.91 6.53
N TRP A 73 -18.98 2.74 6.47
CA TRP A 73 -17.66 2.41 6.97
C TRP A 73 -17.60 2.65 8.49
N PRO A 74 -17.42 1.62 9.34
CA PRO A 74 -17.55 1.78 10.78
C PRO A 74 -16.27 2.20 11.50
N LEU A 75 -15.12 2.23 10.80
CA LEU A 75 -13.81 2.45 11.41
C LEU A 75 -13.36 3.91 11.34
N GLY A 76 -14.28 4.87 11.27
CA GLY A 76 -13.96 6.29 11.15
C GLY A 76 -13.11 6.86 12.30
N ALA A 77 -13.21 6.27 13.50
CA ALA A 77 -12.43 6.69 14.66
C ALA A 77 -10.93 6.28 14.58
N PHE A 78 -10.55 5.44 13.63
CA PHE A 78 -9.17 5.03 13.43
C PHE A 78 -8.50 5.96 12.43
N GLU A 79 -7.51 6.69 12.90
CA GLU A 79 -6.63 7.52 12.07
C GLU A 79 -5.39 6.69 11.75
N ASN A 80 -5.10 6.53 10.48
CA ASN A 80 -3.92 5.83 9.99
C ASN A 80 -3.46 6.44 8.68
N HIS A 81 -2.21 6.17 8.32
CA HIS A 81 -1.61 6.63 7.07
C HIS A 81 -0.95 5.45 6.36
N ARG A 82 -1.25 5.28 5.09
CA ARG A 82 -0.71 4.18 4.28
C ARG A 82 -0.26 4.68 2.92
N CYS A 83 0.91 4.24 2.52
CA CYS A 83 1.39 4.44 1.17
C CYS A 83 0.87 3.36 0.22
N PHE A 84 0.63 3.79 -1.00
CA PHE A 84 0.21 2.94 -2.12
C PHE A 84 1.19 3.12 -3.27
N THR A 85 1.14 2.24 -4.25
CA THR A 85 1.94 2.32 -5.47
C THR A 85 1.02 2.13 -6.65
N SER A 86 0.79 3.18 -7.43
CA SER A 86 0.07 3.04 -8.69
C SER A 86 0.92 2.29 -9.71
N ILE A 87 0.29 1.45 -10.52
CA ILE A 87 1.00 0.70 -11.57
C ILE A 87 1.68 1.66 -12.56
N ASP A 88 1.09 2.81 -12.82
CA ASP A 88 1.63 3.80 -13.75
C ASP A 88 2.93 4.42 -13.21
N ASN A 89 2.95 4.80 -11.93
CA ASN A 89 4.17 5.28 -11.27
C ASN A 89 5.23 4.18 -11.20
N LEU A 90 4.84 2.94 -10.94
CA LEU A 90 5.77 1.80 -10.94
C LEU A 90 6.39 1.60 -12.33
N CYS A 91 5.59 1.61 -13.39
CA CYS A 91 6.09 1.51 -14.77
C CYS A 91 7.00 2.68 -15.14
N PHE A 92 6.66 3.90 -14.71
CA PHE A 92 7.50 5.07 -14.91
C PHE A 92 8.86 4.91 -14.25
N VAL A 93 8.90 4.46 -12.99
CA VAL A 93 10.15 4.21 -12.25
C VAL A 93 10.98 3.12 -12.92
N ILE A 94 10.37 1.97 -13.26
CA ILE A 94 11.08 0.88 -13.96
C ILE A 94 11.68 1.38 -15.28
N LYS A 95 10.91 2.13 -16.09
CA LYS A 95 11.43 2.72 -17.32
C LYS A 95 12.60 3.68 -17.04
N GLY A 96 12.50 4.50 -16.00
CA GLY A 96 13.56 5.41 -15.59
C GLY A 96 14.85 4.67 -15.23
N LEU A 97 14.75 3.59 -14.48
CA LEU A 97 15.90 2.73 -14.10
C LEU A 97 16.55 2.04 -15.29
N LEU A 98 15.79 1.73 -16.35
CA LEU A 98 16.30 1.07 -17.56
C LEU A 98 17.02 2.04 -18.52
N VAL A 99 16.70 3.33 -18.47
CA VAL A 99 17.23 4.33 -19.43
C VAL A 99 18.19 5.34 -18.82
N LYS A 100 18.27 5.44 -17.50
CA LYS A 100 19.19 6.34 -16.79
C LYS A 100 20.30 5.55 -16.13
N GLU A 101 21.43 6.18 -15.97
CA GLU A 101 22.54 5.64 -15.16
C GLU A 101 22.20 5.85 -13.67
N VAL A 102 21.66 4.81 -13.06
CA VAL A 102 21.32 4.77 -11.63
C VAL A 102 22.18 3.71 -10.96
N GLU A 103 22.64 3.97 -9.75
CA GLU A 103 23.40 2.99 -8.97
C GLU A 103 22.56 1.77 -8.60
N SER A 104 23.18 0.59 -8.64
CA SER A 104 22.57 -0.64 -8.14
C SER A 104 22.20 -0.50 -6.67
N GLY A 105 21.07 -1.09 -6.24
CA GLY A 105 20.68 -1.05 -4.85
C GLY A 105 19.21 -1.30 -4.60
N ILE A 106 18.84 -1.09 -3.33
CA ILE A 106 17.46 -1.22 -2.86
C ILE A 106 16.79 0.15 -2.93
N TYR A 107 15.56 0.16 -3.44
CA TYR A 107 14.73 1.34 -3.58
C TYR A 107 13.31 1.08 -3.12
N ASN A 108 12.86 1.84 -2.14
CA ASN A 108 11.45 1.86 -1.78
C ASN A 108 10.63 2.55 -2.86
N MET A 109 9.41 2.04 -3.09
CA MET A 109 8.52 2.57 -4.12
C MET A 109 7.13 2.80 -3.57
N CYS A 110 6.68 4.05 -3.62
CA CYS A 110 5.30 4.45 -3.33
C CYS A 110 4.94 5.74 -4.07
N ASP A 111 3.65 6.03 -4.15
CA ASP A 111 3.14 7.32 -4.56
C ASP A 111 3.52 8.39 -3.51
N ASP A 112 3.47 9.67 -3.86
CA ASP A 112 3.98 10.73 -2.98
C ASP A 112 3.11 10.97 -1.75
N GLU A 113 1.81 10.66 -1.82
CA GLU A 113 0.89 10.94 -0.72
C GLU A 113 0.45 9.65 -0.02
N ALA A 114 0.63 9.62 1.30
CA ALA A 114 -0.01 8.61 2.13
C ALA A 114 -1.49 8.95 2.33
N LEU A 115 -2.36 7.95 2.31
CA LEU A 115 -3.79 8.10 2.53
C LEU A 115 -4.25 7.29 3.74
N SER A 116 -5.18 7.86 4.51
CA SER A 116 -5.87 7.09 5.53
C SER A 116 -6.87 6.10 4.91
N THR A 117 -7.24 5.06 5.65
CA THR A 117 -8.31 4.16 5.21
C THR A 117 -9.63 4.91 5.01
N ASN A 118 -9.92 5.92 5.84
CA ASN A 118 -11.06 6.81 5.66
C ASN A 118 -10.95 7.63 4.36
N GLY A 119 -9.76 8.13 4.05
CA GLY A 119 -9.46 8.80 2.78
C GLY A 119 -9.69 7.87 1.59
N LEU A 120 -9.19 6.64 1.66
CA LEU A 120 -9.39 5.63 0.63
C LEU A 120 -10.89 5.33 0.39
N ILE A 121 -11.68 5.15 1.47
CA ILE A 121 -13.14 4.98 1.37
C ILE A 121 -13.78 6.19 0.67
N THR A 122 -13.31 7.39 0.98
CA THR A 122 -13.82 8.63 0.35
C THR A 122 -13.50 8.65 -1.15
N VAL A 123 -12.28 8.28 -1.55
CA VAL A 123 -11.88 8.16 -2.96
C VAL A 123 -12.75 7.13 -3.69
N ILE A 124 -12.99 5.96 -3.09
CA ILE A 124 -13.85 4.93 -3.67
C ILE A 124 -15.28 5.45 -3.85
N CYS A 125 -15.84 6.11 -2.83
CA CYS A 125 -17.18 6.69 -2.91
C CYS A 125 -17.26 7.73 -4.03
N LYS A 126 -16.31 8.66 -4.10
CA LYS A 126 -16.23 9.71 -5.14
C LYS A 126 -16.17 9.11 -6.55
N ALA A 127 -15.33 8.09 -6.73
CA ALA A 127 -15.19 7.40 -8.03
C ALA A 127 -16.49 6.68 -8.46
N LEU A 128 -17.32 6.26 -7.50
CA LEU A 128 -18.62 5.61 -7.72
C LEU A 128 -19.80 6.61 -7.77
N GLY A 129 -19.56 7.92 -7.66
CA GLY A 129 -20.62 8.94 -7.57
C GLY A 129 -21.47 8.84 -6.30
N LYS A 130 -20.93 8.30 -5.20
CA LYS A 130 -21.64 8.09 -3.93
C LYS A 130 -21.10 9.02 -2.85
N LYS A 131 -21.95 9.36 -1.87
CA LYS A 131 -21.51 10.01 -0.64
C LYS A 131 -20.84 9.01 0.29
N ALA A 132 -19.68 9.36 0.85
CA ALA A 132 -19.03 8.58 1.89
C ALA A 132 -19.88 8.60 3.18
N ARG A 133 -20.17 7.40 3.70
CA ARG A 133 -20.86 7.20 4.98
C ARG A 133 -19.87 6.61 5.96
N ILE A 134 -19.15 7.48 6.68
CA ILE A 134 -18.13 7.08 7.65
C ILE A 134 -18.71 7.26 9.05
N TRP A 135 -18.76 6.17 9.82
CA TRP A 135 -19.22 6.14 11.20
C TRP A 135 -18.02 6.07 12.15
N TYR A 136 -18.03 6.90 13.15
CA TYR A 136 -16.97 7.03 14.14
C TYR A 136 -17.31 6.20 15.39
N LEU A 137 -17.38 4.87 15.24
CA LEU A 137 -17.64 4.00 16.38
C LEU A 137 -16.41 3.96 17.31
N PRO A 138 -16.62 3.86 18.64
CA PRO A 138 -15.52 3.80 19.60
C PRO A 138 -14.54 2.65 19.30
N LYS A 139 -13.23 2.94 19.34
CA LYS A 139 -12.18 1.95 19.07
C LYS A 139 -12.32 0.69 19.93
N GLY A 140 -12.68 0.84 21.22
CA GLY A 140 -12.91 -0.28 22.14
C GLY A 140 -14.03 -1.22 21.69
N LEU A 141 -15.14 -0.66 21.18
CA LEU A 141 -16.25 -1.45 20.63
C LEU A 141 -15.80 -2.26 19.41
N MET A 142 -15.08 -1.61 18.49
CA MET A 142 -14.60 -2.29 17.27
C MET A 142 -13.58 -3.38 17.59
N ASN A 143 -12.68 -3.16 18.55
CA ASN A 143 -11.75 -4.17 19.03
C ASN A 143 -12.48 -5.36 19.68
N GLY A 144 -13.53 -5.10 20.47
CA GLY A 144 -14.36 -6.14 21.06
C GLY A 144 -15.06 -6.98 19.98
N MET A 145 -15.67 -6.33 18.99
CA MET A 145 -16.31 -7.01 17.85
C MET A 145 -15.33 -7.86 17.04
N ALA A 146 -14.11 -7.35 16.83
CA ALA A 146 -13.07 -8.08 16.11
C ALA A 146 -12.64 -9.36 16.85
N LYS A 147 -12.49 -9.29 18.20
CA LYS A 147 -12.21 -10.47 19.03
C LYS A 147 -13.34 -11.52 18.97
N VAL A 148 -14.59 -11.10 18.98
CA VAL A 148 -15.73 -12.01 18.74
C VAL A 148 -15.64 -12.60 17.35
N GLY A 149 -15.25 -11.79 16.36
CA GLY A 149 -15.01 -12.24 14.99
C GLY A 149 -13.92 -13.31 14.84
N ASP A 150 -12.87 -13.26 15.69
CA ASP A 150 -11.83 -14.30 15.72
C ASP A 150 -12.41 -15.67 16.08
N GLY A 151 -13.29 -15.71 17.10
CA GLY A 151 -13.93 -16.96 17.56
C GLY A 151 -14.96 -17.51 16.59
N LEU A 152 -15.70 -16.64 15.90
CA LEU A 152 -16.80 -17.01 14.99
C LEU A 152 -16.40 -17.04 13.51
N HIS A 153 -15.12 -16.83 13.18
CA HIS A 153 -14.59 -16.76 11.81
C HIS A 153 -15.31 -15.71 10.92
N LEU A 154 -15.68 -14.56 11.52
CA LEU A 154 -16.40 -13.51 10.81
C LEU A 154 -15.47 -12.70 9.88
N PRO A 155 -16.05 -11.97 8.89
CA PRO A 155 -15.28 -11.11 7.98
C PRO A 155 -14.47 -10.02 8.68
N LEU A 156 -14.93 -9.50 9.83
CA LEU A 156 -14.17 -8.59 10.70
C LEU A 156 -13.57 -9.41 11.85
N ASN A 157 -12.26 -9.52 11.86
CA ASN A 157 -11.46 -10.14 12.91
C ASN A 157 -10.28 -9.25 13.31
N SER A 158 -9.55 -9.60 14.36
CA SER A 158 -8.46 -8.79 14.90
C SER A 158 -7.34 -8.55 13.88
N GLU A 159 -6.96 -9.56 13.10
CA GLU A 159 -5.94 -9.44 12.06
C GLU A 159 -6.34 -8.43 10.97
N ARG A 160 -7.57 -8.52 10.49
CA ARG A 160 -8.08 -7.59 9.46
C ARG A 160 -8.26 -6.18 10.02
N LEU A 161 -8.73 -6.05 11.27
CA LEU A 161 -8.84 -4.75 11.92
C LEU A 161 -7.48 -4.09 12.00
N THR A 162 -6.45 -4.79 12.49
CA THR A 162 -5.07 -4.29 12.52
C THR A 162 -4.61 -3.85 11.14
N LYS A 163 -4.74 -4.70 10.12
CA LYS A 163 -4.34 -4.38 8.74
C LYS A 163 -5.08 -3.19 8.14
N LEU A 164 -6.29 -2.87 8.61
CA LEU A 164 -7.08 -1.74 8.13
C LEU A 164 -6.78 -0.44 8.88
N THR A 165 -6.18 -0.53 10.06
CA THR A 165 -6.01 0.60 10.99
C THR A 165 -4.56 0.91 11.35
N GLU A 166 -3.60 0.07 10.94
CA GLU A 166 -2.18 0.30 11.13
C GLU A 166 -1.63 1.38 10.18
N ASP A 167 -0.62 2.08 10.64
CA ASP A 167 0.18 2.96 9.80
C ASP A 167 1.15 2.14 8.95
N TYR A 168 1.40 2.58 7.73
CA TYR A 168 2.43 2.03 6.85
C TYR A 168 2.91 3.10 5.88
N VAL A 169 3.80 3.95 6.35
CA VAL A 169 4.34 5.08 5.57
C VAL A 169 5.77 4.75 5.15
N VAL A 170 6.05 4.87 3.87
CA VAL A 170 7.33 4.53 3.25
C VAL A 170 7.86 5.75 2.52
N SER A 171 9.16 6.00 2.60
CA SER A 171 9.83 7.06 1.87
C SER A 171 10.18 6.62 0.45
N ASN A 172 9.82 7.41 -0.55
CA ASN A 172 10.26 7.27 -1.94
C ASN A 172 11.38 8.27 -2.30
N ALA A 173 11.97 8.92 -1.30
CA ALA A 173 12.95 9.99 -1.53
C ALA A 173 14.19 9.48 -2.28
N LYS A 174 14.68 8.29 -1.95
CA LYS A 174 15.87 7.71 -2.58
C LYS A 174 15.67 7.46 -4.08
N ILE A 175 14.54 6.84 -4.47
CA ILE A 175 14.27 6.59 -5.88
C ILE A 175 14.01 7.88 -6.66
N LYS A 176 13.34 8.86 -6.07
CA LYS A 176 13.14 10.18 -6.71
C LYS A 176 14.48 10.88 -6.93
N LYS A 177 15.36 10.89 -5.94
CA LYS A 177 16.72 11.45 -6.08
C LYS A 177 17.52 10.75 -7.18
N ALA A 178 17.48 9.41 -7.21
CA ALA A 178 18.18 8.61 -8.21
C ALA A 178 17.68 8.88 -9.64
N LEU A 179 16.39 9.13 -9.80
CA LEU A 179 15.79 9.46 -11.10
C LEU A 179 15.85 10.96 -11.44
N GLY A 180 16.30 11.83 -10.51
CA GLY A 180 16.35 13.28 -10.71
C GLY A 180 14.94 13.87 -10.91
N ILE A 181 13.98 13.45 -10.09
CA ILE A 181 12.59 13.93 -10.10
C ILE A 181 12.17 14.42 -8.72
N ASP A 182 11.32 15.42 -8.68
CA ASP A 182 10.78 15.95 -7.43
C ASP A 182 9.47 15.25 -7.00
N LYS A 183 8.66 14.82 -7.98
CA LYS A 183 7.35 14.22 -7.75
C LYS A 183 7.11 13.05 -8.68
N MET A 184 6.30 12.09 -8.21
CA MET A 184 5.76 11.03 -9.05
C MET A 184 4.78 11.62 -10.08
N PRO A 185 4.72 11.07 -11.31
CA PRO A 185 3.85 11.56 -12.38
C PRO A 185 2.36 11.58 -12.02
N ILE A 186 1.92 10.60 -11.26
CA ILE A 186 0.50 10.42 -10.88
C ILE A 186 0.36 10.52 -9.37
N ARG A 187 -0.60 11.33 -8.91
CA ARG A 187 -0.94 11.48 -7.49
C ARG A 187 -1.70 10.24 -6.99
N ALA A 188 -1.54 9.91 -5.70
CA ALA A 188 -2.17 8.73 -5.10
C ALA A 188 -3.71 8.70 -5.29
N GLU A 189 -4.41 9.82 -5.08
CA GLU A 189 -5.87 9.90 -5.30
C GLU A 189 -6.26 9.67 -6.77
N GLU A 190 -5.46 10.19 -7.69
CA GLU A 190 -5.70 10.03 -9.13
C GLU A 190 -5.53 8.58 -9.56
N GLY A 191 -4.40 7.95 -9.23
CA GLY A 191 -4.12 6.55 -9.56
C GLY A 191 -5.17 5.60 -8.96
N LEU A 192 -5.57 5.83 -7.70
CA LEU A 192 -6.64 5.07 -7.05
C LEU A 192 -7.98 5.28 -7.77
N THR A 193 -8.32 6.50 -8.15
CA THR A 193 -9.56 6.79 -8.89
C THR A 193 -9.60 6.04 -10.23
N GLN A 194 -8.49 6.03 -10.98
CA GLN A 194 -8.37 5.28 -12.23
C GLN A 194 -8.56 3.77 -12.00
N THR A 195 -7.91 3.22 -10.96
CA THR A 195 -8.04 1.82 -10.56
C THR A 195 -9.50 1.47 -10.23
N ILE A 196 -10.16 2.27 -9.39
CA ILE A 196 -11.56 2.03 -8.99
C ILE A 196 -12.51 2.09 -10.19
N LYS A 197 -12.32 3.06 -11.09
CA LYS A 197 -13.11 3.14 -12.32
C LYS A 197 -12.95 1.91 -13.22
N SER A 198 -11.76 1.30 -13.24
CA SER A 198 -11.55 0.08 -14.02
C SER A 198 -12.40 -1.10 -13.52
N PHE A 199 -12.71 -1.16 -12.21
CA PHE A 199 -13.56 -2.22 -11.62
C PHE A 199 -15.02 -2.12 -12.07
N THR A 200 -15.48 -0.95 -12.53
CA THR A 200 -16.83 -0.77 -13.05
C THR A 200 -16.95 -1.21 -14.51
N ASN A 201 -15.85 -1.23 -15.24
CA ASN A 201 -15.80 -1.53 -16.68
C ASN A 201 -15.52 -3.01 -16.99
N THR A 202 -15.17 -3.80 -15.96
CA THR A 202 -14.99 -5.25 -16.11
C THR A 202 -16.35 -5.93 -15.89
N LYS A 203 -17.07 -6.19 -17.00
CA LYS A 203 -18.23 -7.07 -17.02
C LYS A 203 -17.80 -8.54 -17.14
#